data_a34a7f3e22757d9a7d1f750ecf8b2d35
#
_entry.id   a34a7f3e22757d9a7d1f750ecf8b2d35
#
_cell.length_a   1.000
_cell.length_b   1.000
_cell.length_c   1.000
_cell.angle_alpha   90.00
_cell.angle_beta   90.00
_cell.angle_gamma   90.00
#
_symmetry.space_group_name_H-M   'P 1'
#
loop_
_entity.id
_entity.type
_entity.pdbx_description
1 polymer ?
#
loop_
_entity_poly.entity_id
_entity_poly.type
_entity_poly.pdbx_seq_one_letter_code
_entity_poly.pdbx_strand_id
1 'polypeptide(L)'
;SCAVFDETGGLVANAPHIPVHLGSMSDSVREIIRQRGASLRDGDVYMLNAPHAGGTHLPDITVIAPVIFDGETAPAFFTAARGHHADVGGVTPGSMPPDSRRIEDEGVLLQDVLLVREGRLLEPEVRALFEAGPHPARDVDRNIADLKAQIAAVVRGAAELKRLVAHYGRTGVQAYMRHVQDNAEEQIRRVIARLKPGQFETPMDIGAFIKVAVKPDPAERRVTIDFTGTSAQADNNFNAPLAITRAATLYVFRTLVDDNIPLNEGCLKPLKLKIPERSMI
;
A
#
# COMPACT_ATOMS: atom_id res chain seq x y z
N SER A 1 -7.39 7.24 -2.54
CA SER A 1 -7.79 6.00 -1.81
C SER A 1 -7.63 6.21 -0.32
N CYS A 2 -8.62 5.71 0.48
CA CYS A 2 -8.59 5.79 1.94
C CYS A 2 -8.86 4.41 2.53
N ALA A 3 -8.17 4.07 3.61
CA ALA A 3 -8.31 2.77 4.23
C ALA A 3 -8.01 2.79 5.74
N VAL A 4 -8.50 1.79 6.45
CA VAL A 4 -8.23 1.53 7.86
C VAL A 4 -7.52 0.19 8.02
N PHE A 5 -6.62 0.12 8.99
CA PHE A 5 -5.75 -1.02 9.22
C PHE A 5 -5.75 -1.40 10.70
N ASP A 6 -5.52 -2.67 10.96
CA ASP A 6 -5.30 -3.18 12.32
C ASP A 6 -3.92 -2.74 12.86
N GLU A 7 -3.63 -3.13 14.10
CA GLU A 7 -2.39 -2.80 14.81
C GLU A 7 -1.12 -3.34 14.14
N THR A 8 -1.26 -4.30 13.24
CA THR A 8 -0.14 -4.91 12.48
C THR A 8 0.04 -4.32 11.07
N GLY A 9 -0.79 -3.35 10.70
CA GLY A 9 -0.82 -2.78 9.36
C GLY A 9 -1.57 -3.64 8.34
N GLY A 10 -2.36 -4.62 8.80
CA GLY A 10 -3.24 -5.41 7.95
C GLY A 10 -4.46 -4.61 7.52
N LEU A 11 -4.75 -4.58 6.22
CA LEU A 11 -5.93 -3.89 5.68
C LEU A 11 -7.21 -4.53 6.21
N VAL A 12 -8.09 -3.71 6.80
CA VAL A 12 -9.40 -4.14 7.32
C VAL A 12 -10.52 -3.73 6.37
N ALA A 13 -10.58 -2.45 6.07
CA ALA A 13 -11.62 -1.88 5.20
C ALA A 13 -11.07 -0.69 4.41
N ASN A 14 -11.66 -0.47 3.26
CA ASN A 14 -11.28 0.62 2.36
C ASN A 14 -12.51 1.19 1.65
N ALA A 15 -12.38 2.42 1.15
CA ALA A 15 -13.30 2.93 0.16
C ALA A 15 -13.02 2.28 -1.21
N PRO A 16 -14.06 2.03 -2.06
CA PRO A 16 -13.88 1.38 -3.36
C PRO A 16 -13.23 2.35 -4.36
N HIS A 17 -11.92 2.40 -4.37
CA HIS A 17 -11.10 3.22 -5.25
C HIS A 17 -10.22 2.33 -6.16
N ILE A 18 -9.02 2.82 -6.50
CA ILE A 18 -8.09 2.16 -7.42
C ILE A 18 -7.55 0.86 -6.79
N PRO A 19 -7.73 -0.32 -7.43
CA PRO A 19 -7.34 -1.62 -6.85
C PRO A 19 -5.87 -1.72 -6.47
N VAL A 20 -4.97 -1.15 -7.28
CA VAL A 20 -3.52 -1.18 -7.01
C VAL A 20 -3.15 -0.45 -5.72
N HIS A 21 -3.84 0.65 -5.41
CA HIS A 21 -3.63 1.35 -4.15
C HIS A 21 -4.02 0.46 -2.96
N LEU A 22 -5.20 -0.14 -3.04
CA LEU A 22 -5.77 -0.93 -1.96
C LEU A 22 -4.92 -2.15 -1.62
N GLY A 23 -4.41 -2.84 -2.64
CA GLY A 23 -3.57 -4.03 -2.46
C GLY A 23 -2.16 -3.74 -1.94
N SER A 24 -1.67 -2.50 -2.06
CA SER A 24 -0.30 -2.11 -1.71
C SER A 24 -0.19 -1.26 -0.44
N MET A 25 -1.29 -0.66 0.04
CA MET A 25 -1.22 0.27 1.18
C MET A 25 -0.83 -0.42 2.50
N SER A 26 -1.14 -1.70 2.69
CA SER A 26 -0.66 -2.46 3.85
C SER A 26 0.86 -2.47 3.96
N ASP A 27 1.56 -2.58 2.83
CA ASP A 27 3.03 -2.57 2.82
C ASP A 27 3.57 -1.21 3.23
N SER A 28 2.91 -0.11 2.84
CA SER A 28 3.26 1.25 3.29
C SER A 28 3.08 1.43 4.80
N VAL A 29 1.96 0.95 5.34
CA VAL A 29 1.71 1.04 6.80
C VAL A 29 2.73 0.20 7.58
N ARG A 30 3.00 -1.02 7.12
CA ARG A 30 4.02 -1.90 7.74
C ARG A 30 5.42 -1.30 7.69
N GLU A 31 5.75 -0.59 6.62
CA GLU A 31 7.03 0.11 6.52
C GLU A 31 7.15 1.20 7.58
N ILE A 32 6.12 2.01 7.80
CA ILE A 32 6.12 3.01 8.88
C ILE A 32 6.21 2.33 10.26
N ILE A 33 5.49 1.24 10.49
CA ILE A 33 5.62 0.46 11.73
C ILE A 33 7.05 -0.03 11.93
N ARG A 34 7.68 -0.55 10.89
CA ARG A 34 9.05 -1.08 10.93
C ARG A 34 10.09 0.01 11.22
N GLN A 35 9.93 1.19 10.59
CA GLN A 35 10.89 2.29 10.73
C GLN A 35 10.72 3.03 12.07
N ARG A 36 9.50 3.27 12.49
CA ARG A 36 9.19 4.12 13.64
C ARG A 36 8.94 3.36 14.95
N GLY A 37 8.33 2.17 14.87
CA GLY A 37 8.11 1.30 16.02
C GLY A 37 7.57 2.06 17.25
N ALA A 38 8.31 2.00 18.36
CA ALA A 38 7.94 2.66 19.61
C ALA A 38 8.03 4.20 19.59
N SER A 39 8.53 4.81 18.50
CA SER A 39 8.58 6.27 18.37
C SER A 39 7.31 6.90 17.82
N LEU A 40 6.33 6.09 17.41
CA LEU A 40 5.02 6.57 16.97
C LEU A 40 4.30 7.31 18.09
N ARG A 41 3.67 8.44 17.77
CA ARG A 41 2.92 9.28 18.74
C ARG A 41 1.54 9.58 18.21
N ASP A 42 0.58 9.79 19.11
CA ASP A 42 -0.75 10.29 18.72
C ASP A 42 -0.63 11.71 18.16
N GLY A 43 -1.38 11.98 17.09
CA GLY A 43 -1.32 13.26 16.39
C GLY A 43 -0.17 13.40 15.38
N ASP A 44 0.76 12.44 15.32
CA ASP A 44 1.76 12.39 14.25
C ASP A 44 1.14 11.82 12.97
N VAL A 45 1.64 12.30 11.83
CA VAL A 45 1.29 11.75 10.51
C VAL A 45 2.57 11.62 9.69
N TYR A 46 2.70 10.50 9.03
CA TYR A 46 3.87 10.15 8.21
C TYR A 46 3.49 10.08 6.73
N MET A 47 4.46 10.27 5.84
CA MET A 47 4.25 10.06 4.41
C MET A 47 5.41 9.29 3.77
N LEU A 48 5.10 8.56 2.72
CA LEU A 48 6.07 7.87 1.87
C LEU A 48 5.55 7.68 0.45
N ASN A 49 6.48 7.52 -0.50
CA ASN A 49 6.19 7.10 -1.87
C ASN A 49 7.22 6.08 -2.41
N ALA A 50 8.26 5.76 -1.66
CA ALA A 50 9.39 4.93 -2.07
C ALA A 50 8.94 3.53 -2.53
N PRO A 51 9.15 3.13 -3.81
CA PRO A 51 8.70 1.84 -4.34
C PRO A 51 9.32 0.63 -3.65
N HIS A 52 10.57 0.77 -3.19
CA HIS A 52 11.30 -0.28 -2.46
C HIS A 52 10.93 -0.34 -0.96
N ALA A 53 10.11 0.58 -0.48
CA ALA A 53 9.72 0.73 0.93
C ALA A 53 8.19 0.85 1.07
N GLY A 54 7.44 -0.03 0.41
CA GLY A 54 5.98 -0.12 0.51
C GLY A 54 5.20 0.87 -0.36
N GLY A 55 5.88 1.72 -1.14
CA GLY A 55 5.25 2.56 -2.16
C GLY A 55 5.00 1.80 -3.47
N THR A 56 4.46 2.51 -4.46
CA THR A 56 4.17 1.97 -5.79
C THR A 56 4.98 2.69 -6.87
N HIS A 57 4.74 3.96 -7.07
CA HIS A 57 5.52 4.87 -7.90
C HIS A 57 5.49 6.26 -7.26
N LEU A 58 6.44 7.14 -7.61
CA LEU A 58 6.68 8.37 -6.85
C LEU A 58 5.48 9.32 -6.75
N PRO A 59 4.63 9.50 -7.80
CA PRO A 59 3.44 10.34 -7.68
C PRO A 59 2.39 9.83 -6.67
N ASP A 60 2.39 8.53 -6.31
CA ASP A 60 1.45 7.94 -5.34
C ASP A 60 1.94 8.15 -3.91
N ILE A 61 1.73 9.34 -3.37
CA ILE A 61 2.10 9.62 -1.98
C ILE A 61 1.08 9.00 -1.02
N THR A 62 1.57 8.19 -0.09
CA THR A 62 0.76 7.59 0.98
C THR A 62 0.97 8.35 2.27
N VAL A 63 -0.11 8.86 2.85
CA VAL A 63 -0.16 9.54 4.15
C VAL A 63 -0.75 8.59 5.17
N ILE A 64 -0.09 8.42 6.32
CA ILE A 64 -0.41 7.39 7.33
C ILE A 64 -0.44 8.02 8.71
N ALA A 65 -1.53 7.79 9.45
CA ALA A 65 -1.69 8.22 10.83
C ALA A 65 -1.85 7.02 11.77
N PRO A 66 -1.03 6.88 12.82
CA PRO A 66 -1.28 5.95 13.90
C PRO A 66 -2.49 6.42 14.73
N VAL A 67 -3.28 5.49 15.23
CA VAL A 67 -4.41 5.75 16.14
C VAL A 67 -4.05 5.19 17.50
N ILE A 68 -3.64 6.08 18.39
CA ILE A 68 -3.22 5.77 19.77
C ILE A 68 -4.29 6.32 20.72
N PHE A 69 -4.61 5.57 21.75
CA PHE A 69 -5.57 5.98 22.77
C PHE A 69 -4.88 6.60 23.98
N ASP A 70 -5.59 7.44 24.72
CA ASP A 70 -5.06 8.13 25.88
C ASP A 70 -4.45 7.15 26.89
N GLY A 71 -3.23 7.45 27.33
CA GLY A 71 -2.47 6.60 28.25
C GLY A 71 -1.77 5.40 27.62
N GLU A 72 -1.89 5.20 26.30
CA GLU A 72 -1.22 4.14 25.57
C GLU A 72 0.02 4.66 24.80
N THR A 73 0.96 3.75 24.53
CA THR A 73 2.20 4.06 23.81
C THR A 73 2.28 3.37 22.45
N ALA A 74 1.37 2.42 22.18
CA ALA A 74 1.33 1.68 20.93
C ALA A 74 0.04 1.98 20.15
N PRO A 75 0.10 2.05 18.82
CA PRO A 75 -1.09 2.20 17.99
C PRO A 75 -2.01 1.00 18.11
N ALA A 76 -3.31 1.26 18.26
CA ALA A 76 -4.35 0.24 18.18
C ALA A 76 -4.80 -0.01 16.74
N PHE A 77 -4.67 1.00 15.89
CA PHE A 77 -5.07 1.01 14.48
C PHE A 77 -4.20 1.99 13.70
N PHE A 78 -4.34 1.92 12.37
CA PHE A 78 -3.82 2.94 11.47
C PHE A 78 -4.89 3.38 10.48
N THR A 79 -4.79 4.63 10.04
CA THR A 79 -5.53 5.15 8.90
C THR A 79 -4.56 5.61 7.84
N ALA A 80 -4.88 5.37 6.57
CA ALA A 80 -4.03 5.85 5.48
C ALA A 80 -4.87 6.40 4.32
N ALA A 81 -4.28 7.37 3.63
CA ALA A 81 -4.79 7.93 2.40
C ALA A 81 -3.67 7.97 1.36
N ARG A 82 -3.94 7.46 0.14
CA ARG A 82 -3.02 7.55 -0.99
C ARG A 82 -3.63 8.40 -2.08
N GLY A 83 -2.91 9.41 -2.50
CA GLY A 83 -3.25 10.29 -3.61
C GLY A 83 -2.19 10.23 -4.70
N HIS A 84 -2.63 10.24 -5.97
CA HIS A 84 -1.74 10.44 -7.10
C HIS A 84 -1.54 11.95 -7.30
N HIS A 85 -0.35 12.45 -6.98
CA HIS A 85 0.02 13.83 -7.16
C HIS A 85 0.28 14.13 -8.64
N ALA A 86 -0.15 15.27 -9.11
CA ALA A 86 -0.02 15.62 -10.53
C ALA A 86 1.43 15.75 -11.01
N ASP A 87 2.34 16.14 -10.11
CA ASP A 87 3.77 16.29 -10.37
C ASP A 87 4.52 16.25 -9.04
N VAL A 88 5.55 15.43 -8.96
CA VAL A 88 6.47 15.35 -7.81
C VAL A 88 7.92 15.60 -8.25
N GLY A 89 8.12 16.31 -9.37
CA GLY A 89 9.44 16.56 -9.96
C GLY A 89 9.83 15.53 -11.01
N GLY A 90 11.12 15.35 -11.20
CA GLY A 90 11.67 14.47 -12.22
C GLY A 90 11.89 15.16 -13.58
N VAL A 91 12.49 14.43 -14.52
CA VAL A 91 12.92 14.97 -15.83
C VAL A 91 11.75 15.33 -16.74
N THR A 92 10.59 14.71 -16.56
CA THR A 92 9.38 15.00 -17.36
C THR A 92 8.24 15.53 -16.48
N PRO A 93 7.41 16.44 -17.00
CA PRO A 93 6.18 16.83 -16.33
C PRO A 93 5.28 15.61 -16.06
N GLY A 94 4.65 15.58 -14.88
CA GLY A 94 3.83 14.46 -14.44
C GLY A 94 4.63 13.31 -13.82
N SER A 95 5.97 13.44 -13.69
CA SER A 95 6.84 12.52 -12.93
C SER A 95 6.75 11.04 -13.37
N MET A 96 6.53 10.80 -14.67
CA MET A 96 6.48 9.47 -15.26
C MET A 96 7.27 9.43 -16.58
N PRO A 97 8.62 9.62 -16.52
CA PRO A 97 9.45 9.55 -17.71
C PRO A 97 9.46 8.11 -18.29
N PRO A 98 9.42 7.93 -19.61
CA PRO A 98 9.39 6.60 -20.21
C PRO A 98 10.74 5.85 -20.15
N ASP A 99 11.85 6.57 -19.98
CA ASP A 99 13.20 6.06 -20.13
C ASP A 99 14.07 6.31 -18.88
N SER A 100 13.50 6.48 -17.70
CA SER A 100 14.26 6.70 -16.48
C SER A 100 15.08 5.48 -16.10
N ARG A 101 16.28 5.74 -15.57
CA ARG A 101 17.21 4.71 -15.08
C ARG A 101 17.55 4.89 -13.61
N ARG A 102 17.26 6.06 -13.08
CA ARG A 102 17.46 6.41 -11.67
C ARG A 102 16.18 6.97 -11.10
N ILE A 103 15.97 6.76 -9.82
CA ILE A 103 14.77 7.22 -9.14
C ILE A 103 14.67 8.76 -9.11
N GLU A 104 15.81 9.45 -9.09
CA GLU A 104 15.88 10.90 -9.13
C GLU A 104 15.37 11.48 -10.46
N ASP A 105 15.42 10.69 -11.54
CA ASP A 105 14.84 11.06 -12.84
C ASP A 105 13.30 11.09 -12.79
N GLU A 106 12.70 10.34 -11.85
CA GLU A 106 11.25 10.21 -11.72
C GLU A 106 10.64 11.22 -10.73
N GLY A 107 11.43 11.81 -9.85
CA GLY A 107 10.98 12.85 -8.93
C GLY A 107 11.49 12.71 -7.50
N VAL A 108 10.80 13.39 -6.60
CA VAL A 108 11.17 13.44 -5.19
C VAL A 108 10.85 12.11 -4.50
N LEU A 109 11.88 11.49 -3.93
CA LEU A 109 11.75 10.27 -3.13
C LEU A 109 11.45 10.63 -1.68
N LEU A 110 10.30 10.16 -1.19
CA LEU A 110 9.85 10.31 0.18
C LEU A 110 9.91 8.94 0.87
N GLN A 111 10.74 8.82 1.88
CA GLN A 111 10.90 7.59 2.63
C GLN A 111 10.74 7.91 4.12
N ASP A 112 9.65 7.41 4.74
CA ASP A 112 9.42 7.56 6.17
C ASP A 112 9.52 9.03 6.66
N VAL A 113 8.84 9.96 6.00
CA VAL A 113 8.88 11.40 6.32
C VAL A 113 7.81 11.74 7.34
N LEU A 114 8.19 12.40 8.44
CA LEU A 114 7.23 12.99 9.38
C LEU A 114 6.59 14.23 8.74
N LEU A 115 5.31 14.15 8.46
CA LEU A 115 4.51 15.19 7.79
C LEU A 115 3.81 16.11 8.79
N VAL A 116 3.26 15.52 9.85
CA VAL A 116 2.60 16.25 10.95
C VAL A 116 3.22 15.77 12.25
N ARG A 117 3.57 16.68 13.13
CA ARG A 117 4.04 16.43 14.48
C ARG A 117 3.03 16.92 15.48
N GLU A 118 2.45 16.01 16.28
CA GLU A 118 1.50 16.37 17.35
C GLU A 118 0.38 17.32 16.86
N GLY A 119 -0.18 17.05 15.70
CA GLY A 119 -1.25 17.83 15.07
C GLY A 119 -0.77 19.06 14.29
N ARG A 120 0.52 19.38 14.26
CA ARG A 120 1.09 20.53 13.51
C ARG A 120 1.75 20.07 12.21
N LEU A 121 1.25 20.54 11.08
CA LEU A 121 1.87 20.34 9.77
C LEU A 121 3.26 20.96 9.71
N LEU A 122 4.26 20.19 9.27
CA LEU A 122 5.64 20.63 9.05
C LEU A 122 5.80 21.18 7.63
N GLU A 123 4.97 22.18 7.27
CA GLU A 123 4.88 22.67 5.89
C GLU A 123 6.21 23.20 5.33
N PRO A 124 7.03 23.98 6.07
CA PRO A 124 8.32 24.48 5.54
C PRO A 124 9.28 23.34 5.21
N GLU A 125 9.37 22.33 6.06
CA GLU A 125 10.24 21.16 5.87
C GLU A 125 9.76 20.32 4.68
N VAL A 126 8.45 20.15 4.53
CA VAL A 126 7.84 19.43 3.41
C VAL A 126 8.04 20.15 2.08
N ARG A 127 7.87 21.47 2.04
CA ARG A 127 8.16 22.29 0.86
C ARG A 127 9.61 22.12 0.42
N ALA A 128 10.55 22.21 1.35
CA ALA A 128 11.96 22.02 1.07
C ALA A 128 12.28 20.67 0.43
N LEU A 129 11.54 19.58 0.79
CA LEU A 129 11.69 18.28 0.15
C LEU A 129 11.24 18.30 -1.31
N PHE A 130 10.10 18.91 -1.63
CA PHE A 130 9.59 19.00 -3.01
C PHE A 130 10.41 19.95 -3.90
N GLU A 131 11.07 20.93 -3.30
CA GLU A 131 11.93 21.91 -3.97
C GLU A 131 13.38 21.42 -4.11
N ALA A 132 13.73 20.28 -3.49
CA ALA A 132 15.09 19.75 -3.49
C ALA A 132 15.43 18.98 -4.78
N GLY A 133 16.74 18.82 -5.00
CA GLY A 133 17.27 17.98 -6.07
C GLY A 133 17.37 18.67 -7.44
N PRO A 134 17.84 17.93 -8.46
CA PRO A 134 18.07 18.51 -9.80
C PRO A 134 16.78 18.78 -10.58
N HIS A 135 15.71 18.11 -10.24
CA HIS A 135 14.41 18.18 -10.92
C HIS A 135 13.28 18.31 -9.89
N PRO A 136 13.12 19.51 -9.26
CA PRO A 136 12.10 19.71 -8.22
C PRO A 136 10.68 19.61 -8.77
N ALA A 137 9.70 19.45 -7.85
CA ALA A 137 8.30 19.52 -8.20
C ALA A 137 7.93 20.90 -8.78
N ARG A 138 7.08 20.89 -9.83
CA ARG A 138 6.76 22.10 -10.61
C ARG A 138 5.65 22.94 -9.99
N ASP A 139 4.83 22.34 -9.12
CA ASP A 139 3.71 23.01 -8.44
C ASP A 139 3.62 22.53 -6.98
N VAL A 140 4.54 23.03 -6.15
CA VAL A 140 4.63 22.64 -4.73
C VAL A 140 3.37 23.08 -3.95
N ASP A 141 2.73 24.19 -4.34
CA ASP A 141 1.50 24.62 -3.68
C ASP A 141 0.37 23.61 -3.85
N ARG A 142 0.26 23.01 -5.03
CA ARG A 142 -0.67 21.92 -5.30
C ARG A 142 -0.34 20.67 -4.48
N ASN A 143 0.94 20.28 -4.40
CA ASN A 143 1.37 19.16 -3.55
C ASN A 143 0.97 19.37 -2.09
N ILE A 144 1.19 20.57 -1.55
CA ILE A 144 0.79 20.91 -0.17
C ILE A 144 -0.73 20.87 0.00
N ALA A 145 -1.50 21.35 -0.97
CA ALA A 145 -2.97 21.30 -0.92
C ALA A 145 -3.47 19.85 -0.92
N ASP A 146 -2.90 18.98 -1.77
CA ASP A 146 -3.23 17.56 -1.84
C ASP A 146 -2.85 16.85 -0.54
N LEU A 147 -1.68 17.13 0.04
CA LEU A 147 -1.27 16.61 1.34
C LEU A 147 -2.21 17.04 2.46
N LYS A 148 -2.65 18.30 2.49
CA LYS A 148 -3.64 18.77 3.46
C LYS A 148 -4.97 18.02 3.36
N ALA A 149 -5.42 17.71 2.14
CA ALA A 149 -6.61 16.88 1.93
C ALA A 149 -6.42 15.43 2.42
N GLN A 150 -5.25 14.83 2.16
CA GLN A 150 -4.92 13.49 2.66
C GLN A 150 -4.80 13.46 4.20
N ILE A 151 -4.20 14.48 4.82
CA ILE A 151 -4.15 14.64 6.28
C ILE A 151 -5.57 14.71 6.86
N ALA A 152 -6.44 15.53 6.27
CA ALA A 152 -7.83 15.65 6.72
C ALA A 152 -8.55 14.30 6.67
N ALA A 153 -8.32 13.50 5.62
CA ALA A 153 -8.91 12.17 5.47
C ALA A 153 -8.44 11.20 6.56
N VAL A 154 -7.13 11.11 6.83
CA VAL A 154 -6.60 10.19 7.85
C VAL A 154 -6.96 10.62 9.27
N VAL A 155 -6.94 11.92 9.57
CA VAL A 155 -7.36 12.45 10.87
C VAL A 155 -8.85 12.20 11.10
N ARG A 156 -9.71 12.39 10.08
CA ARG A 156 -11.12 12.04 10.17
C ARG A 156 -11.33 10.55 10.40
N GLY A 157 -10.60 9.69 9.68
CA GLY A 157 -10.64 8.24 9.87
C GLY A 157 -10.25 7.83 11.29
N ALA A 158 -9.18 8.42 11.84
CA ALA A 158 -8.74 8.19 13.22
C ALA A 158 -9.82 8.60 14.24
N ALA A 159 -10.45 9.75 14.06
CA ALA A 159 -11.52 10.22 14.92
C ALA A 159 -12.74 9.28 14.89
N GLU A 160 -13.12 8.77 13.71
CA GLU A 160 -14.23 7.80 13.58
C GLU A 160 -13.88 6.46 14.24
N LEU A 161 -12.66 5.97 14.13
CA LEU A 161 -12.23 4.76 14.84
C LEU A 161 -12.28 4.97 16.36
N LYS A 162 -11.81 6.11 16.89
CA LYS A 162 -11.92 6.45 18.31
C LYS A 162 -13.38 6.50 18.74
N ARG A 163 -14.30 7.04 17.91
CA ARG A 163 -15.74 7.06 18.17
C ARG A 163 -16.35 5.65 18.19
N LEU A 164 -15.97 4.77 17.26
CA LEU A 164 -16.42 3.38 17.25
C LEU A 164 -15.98 2.65 18.52
N VAL A 165 -14.73 2.84 18.93
CA VAL A 165 -14.22 2.24 20.17
C VAL A 165 -14.94 2.78 21.40
N ALA A 166 -15.26 4.06 21.46
CA ALA A 166 -16.03 4.65 22.56
C ALA A 166 -17.46 4.06 22.65
N HIS A 167 -18.04 3.67 21.51
CA HIS A 167 -19.41 3.10 21.48
C HIS A 167 -19.44 1.60 21.71
N TYR A 168 -18.54 0.82 21.09
CA TYR A 168 -18.57 -0.65 21.07
C TYR A 168 -17.50 -1.31 21.95
N GLY A 169 -16.62 -0.53 22.55
CA GLY A 169 -15.45 -1.01 23.25
C GLY A 169 -14.34 -1.48 22.30
N ARG A 170 -13.08 -1.32 22.72
CA ARG A 170 -11.90 -1.66 21.92
C ARG A 170 -11.87 -3.13 21.51
N THR A 171 -12.08 -4.03 22.47
CA THR A 171 -12.10 -5.48 22.22
C THR A 171 -13.16 -5.88 21.19
N GLY A 172 -14.34 -5.23 21.25
CA GLY A 172 -15.41 -5.44 20.28
C GLY A 172 -14.98 -5.01 18.88
N VAL A 173 -14.47 -3.78 18.70
CA VAL A 173 -14.01 -3.27 17.41
C VAL A 173 -12.90 -4.17 16.83
N GLN A 174 -11.89 -4.52 17.60
CA GLN A 174 -10.79 -5.39 17.14
C GLN A 174 -11.30 -6.80 16.78
N ALA A 175 -12.26 -7.35 17.52
CA ALA A 175 -12.86 -8.65 17.20
C ALA A 175 -13.59 -8.59 15.84
N TYR A 176 -14.37 -7.56 15.59
CA TYR A 176 -15.06 -7.40 14.30
C TYR A 176 -14.09 -7.15 13.14
N MET A 177 -13.01 -6.41 13.34
CA MET A 177 -11.97 -6.26 12.33
C MET A 177 -11.37 -7.62 11.94
N ARG A 178 -11.06 -8.47 12.93
CA ARG A 178 -10.61 -9.85 12.65
C ARG A 178 -11.67 -10.68 11.93
N HIS A 179 -12.93 -10.62 12.36
CA HIS A 179 -14.01 -11.36 11.71
C HIS A 179 -14.21 -10.96 10.24
N VAL A 180 -14.07 -9.68 9.91
CA VAL A 180 -14.16 -9.21 8.52
C VAL A 180 -13.01 -9.76 7.68
N GLN A 181 -11.78 -9.82 8.22
CA GLN A 181 -10.65 -10.43 7.55
C GLN A 181 -10.81 -11.96 7.44
N ASP A 182 -11.25 -12.65 8.50
CA ASP A 182 -11.46 -14.10 8.51
C ASP A 182 -12.55 -14.52 7.52
N ASN A 183 -13.62 -13.72 7.39
CA ASN A 183 -14.64 -13.97 6.37
C ASN A 183 -14.07 -13.86 4.96
N ALA A 184 -13.28 -12.83 4.67
CA ALA A 184 -12.63 -12.67 3.38
C ALA A 184 -11.64 -13.82 3.09
N GLU A 185 -10.86 -14.25 4.08
CA GLU A 185 -9.98 -15.41 3.98
C GLU A 185 -10.76 -16.68 3.63
N GLU A 186 -11.86 -16.97 4.33
CA GLU A 186 -12.67 -18.17 4.09
C GLU A 186 -13.26 -18.16 2.68
N GLN A 187 -13.72 -17.03 2.16
CA GLN A 187 -14.23 -16.94 0.79
C GLN A 187 -13.13 -17.25 -0.25
N ILE A 188 -11.92 -16.72 -0.05
CA ILE A 188 -10.78 -17.08 -0.94
C ILE A 188 -10.42 -18.55 -0.82
N ARG A 189 -10.44 -19.14 0.38
CA ARG A 189 -10.21 -20.59 0.58
C ARG A 189 -11.23 -21.46 -0.15
N ARG A 190 -12.49 -21.04 -0.24
CA ARG A 190 -13.53 -21.71 -1.04
C ARG A 190 -13.24 -21.63 -2.54
N VAL A 191 -12.73 -20.51 -3.03
CA VAL A 191 -12.28 -20.37 -4.41
C VAL A 191 -11.12 -21.34 -4.67
N ILE A 192 -10.09 -21.33 -3.81
CA ILE A 192 -8.89 -22.16 -3.97
C ILE A 192 -9.24 -23.65 -4.02
N ALA A 193 -10.20 -24.11 -3.23
CA ALA A 193 -10.62 -25.51 -3.22
C ALA A 193 -11.14 -26.00 -4.58
N ARG A 194 -11.53 -25.10 -5.48
CA ARG A 194 -12.04 -25.38 -6.83
C ARG A 194 -11.06 -25.03 -7.95
N LEU A 195 -9.93 -24.37 -7.61
CA LEU A 195 -8.94 -24.00 -8.60
C LEU A 195 -8.23 -25.23 -9.15
N LYS A 196 -7.91 -25.16 -10.44
CA LYS A 196 -7.02 -26.11 -11.10
C LYS A 196 -5.62 -25.53 -11.22
N PRO A 197 -4.57 -26.37 -11.17
CA PRO A 197 -3.22 -25.90 -11.46
C PRO A 197 -3.14 -25.37 -12.90
N GLY A 198 -2.33 -24.35 -13.10
CA GLY A 198 -2.14 -23.74 -14.41
C GLY A 198 -0.84 -22.96 -14.47
N GLN A 199 -0.40 -22.67 -15.68
CA GLN A 199 0.75 -21.80 -15.92
C GLN A 199 0.47 -20.93 -17.14
N PHE A 200 1.07 -19.74 -17.13
CA PHE A 200 0.94 -18.78 -18.20
C PHE A 200 2.24 -17.99 -18.35
N GLU A 201 2.53 -17.57 -19.56
CA GLU A 201 3.64 -16.69 -19.88
C GLU A 201 3.12 -15.62 -20.85
N THR A 202 3.47 -14.37 -20.60
CA THR A 202 3.10 -13.25 -21.45
C THR A 202 4.32 -12.43 -21.83
N PRO A 203 4.53 -12.15 -23.13
CA PRO A 203 5.59 -11.26 -23.56
C PRO A 203 5.22 -9.80 -23.23
N MET A 204 6.25 -9.01 -22.98
CA MET A 204 6.20 -7.56 -22.83
C MET A 204 6.79 -6.89 -24.08
N ASP A 205 6.35 -5.68 -24.41
CA ASP A 205 6.83 -4.94 -25.60
C ASP A 205 8.34 -4.70 -25.62
N ILE A 206 8.97 -4.72 -24.44
CA ILE A 206 10.42 -4.56 -24.26
C ILE A 206 11.22 -5.85 -24.51
N GLY A 207 10.59 -6.93 -24.99
CA GLY A 207 11.23 -8.23 -25.20
C GLY A 207 11.41 -9.08 -23.93
N ALA A 208 10.97 -8.59 -22.78
CA ALA A 208 10.89 -9.36 -21.54
C ALA A 208 9.59 -10.16 -21.48
N PHE A 209 9.45 -11.04 -20.50
CA PHE A 209 8.22 -11.78 -20.26
C PHE A 209 7.95 -11.99 -18.78
N ILE A 210 6.68 -12.09 -18.44
CA ILE A 210 6.20 -12.47 -17.11
C ILE A 210 5.69 -13.90 -17.18
N LYS A 211 6.16 -14.73 -16.25
CA LYS A 211 5.76 -16.11 -16.11
C LYS A 211 5.10 -16.36 -14.76
N VAL A 212 3.99 -17.08 -14.77
CA VAL A 212 3.28 -17.41 -13.54
C VAL A 212 2.82 -18.87 -13.57
N ALA A 213 2.98 -19.57 -12.45
CA ALA A 213 2.39 -20.86 -12.21
C ALA A 213 1.50 -20.81 -10.96
N VAL A 214 0.25 -21.20 -11.12
CA VAL A 214 -0.74 -21.31 -10.05
C VAL A 214 -0.78 -22.76 -9.58
N LYS A 215 -0.42 -22.99 -8.32
CA LYS A 215 -0.29 -24.31 -7.70
C LYS A 215 -1.21 -24.39 -6.47
N PRO A 216 -2.51 -24.73 -6.66
CA PRO A 216 -3.43 -24.90 -5.54
C PRO A 216 -3.10 -26.15 -4.75
N ASP A 217 -3.29 -26.08 -3.44
CA ASP A 217 -3.35 -27.20 -2.51
C ASP A 217 -4.78 -27.26 -1.96
N PRO A 218 -5.65 -28.10 -2.53
CA PRO A 218 -7.05 -28.20 -2.10
C PRO A 218 -7.22 -28.73 -0.68
N ALA A 219 -6.29 -29.55 -0.18
CA ALA A 219 -6.37 -30.12 1.17
C ALA A 219 -6.16 -29.04 2.24
N GLU A 220 -5.13 -28.18 2.04
CA GLU A 220 -4.83 -27.06 2.91
C GLU A 220 -5.63 -25.82 2.56
N ARG A 221 -6.35 -25.83 1.43
CA ARG A 221 -7.07 -24.69 0.85
C ARG A 221 -6.17 -23.45 0.76
N ARG A 222 -4.94 -23.66 0.26
CA ARG A 222 -3.91 -22.65 0.00
C ARG A 222 -3.46 -22.71 -1.44
N VAL A 223 -2.87 -21.65 -1.94
CA VAL A 223 -2.33 -21.63 -3.30
C VAL A 223 -0.96 -20.95 -3.31
N THR A 224 -0.03 -21.55 -4.05
CA THR A 224 1.24 -20.91 -4.37
C THR A 224 1.15 -20.29 -5.75
N ILE A 225 1.41 -18.99 -5.83
CA ILE A 225 1.56 -18.22 -7.07
C ILE A 225 3.06 -18.05 -7.28
N ASP A 226 3.60 -18.79 -8.21
CA ASP A 226 5.04 -18.92 -8.47
C ASP A 226 5.41 -18.19 -9.76
N PHE A 227 6.16 -17.10 -9.62
CA PHE A 227 6.66 -16.29 -10.74
C PHE A 227 8.07 -16.69 -11.20
N THR A 228 8.57 -17.85 -10.76
CA THR A 228 9.89 -18.35 -11.18
C THR A 228 9.96 -18.50 -12.69
N GLY A 229 10.99 -17.92 -13.29
CA GLY A 229 11.20 -17.89 -14.73
C GLY A 229 10.74 -16.59 -15.40
N THR A 230 10.15 -15.65 -14.66
CA THR A 230 9.99 -14.26 -15.14
C THR A 230 11.33 -13.64 -15.47
N SER A 231 11.39 -12.78 -16.48
CA SER A 231 12.62 -12.08 -16.90
C SER A 231 13.30 -11.36 -15.75
N ALA A 232 14.60 -11.23 -15.83
CA ALA A 232 15.41 -10.46 -14.90
C ALA A 232 14.98 -8.98 -14.89
N GLN A 233 15.29 -8.30 -13.79
CA GLN A 233 15.11 -6.86 -13.67
C GLN A 233 15.73 -6.14 -14.88
N ALA A 234 14.95 -5.30 -15.54
CA ALA A 234 15.38 -4.50 -16.68
C ALA A 234 16.20 -3.30 -16.23
N ASP A 235 17.14 -2.86 -17.08
CA ASP A 235 17.95 -1.66 -16.86
C ASP A 235 17.19 -0.38 -17.29
N ASN A 236 15.95 -0.29 -16.84
CA ASN A 236 15.02 0.84 -17.05
C ASN A 236 13.91 0.79 -15.98
N ASN A 237 12.90 1.63 -16.11
CA ASN A 237 11.80 1.73 -15.15
C ASN A 237 10.64 0.75 -15.39
N PHE A 238 10.75 -0.19 -16.32
CA PHE A 238 9.74 -1.24 -16.54
C PHE A 238 9.93 -2.41 -15.56
N ASN A 239 10.03 -2.09 -14.29
CA ASN A 239 10.11 -3.06 -13.19
C ASN A 239 9.00 -2.76 -12.19
N ALA A 240 8.29 -3.79 -11.75
CA ALA A 240 7.23 -3.61 -10.76
C ALA A 240 7.77 -3.81 -9.34
N PRO A 241 7.49 -2.93 -8.39
CA PRO A 241 7.78 -3.19 -6.99
C PRO A 241 6.89 -4.32 -6.44
N LEU A 242 7.39 -5.04 -5.42
CA LEU A 242 6.68 -6.14 -4.77
C LEU A 242 5.22 -5.81 -4.42
N ALA A 243 4.98 -4.60 -3.94
CA ALA A 243 3.64 -4.13 -3.57
C ALA A 243 2.65 -4.17 -4.75
N ILE A 244 3.11 -3.92 -5.99
CA ILE A 244 2.28 -4.00 -7.20
C ILE A 244 1.93 -5.45 -7.52
N THR A 245 2.90 -6.36 -7.49
CA THR A 245 2.66 -7.79 -7.76
C THR A 245 1.69 -8.39 -6.73
N ARG A 246 1.80 -7.99 -5.46
CA ARG A 246 0.83 -8.37 -4.41
C ARG A 246 -0.55 -7.82 -4.68
N ALA A 247 -0.65 -6.52 -5.03
CA ALA A 247 -1.92 -5.88 -5.34
C ALA A 247 -2.63 -6.51 -6.54
N ALA A 248 -1.90 -6.80 -7.61
CA ALA A 248 -2.43 -7.47 -8.80
C ALA A 248 -2.95 -8.88 -8.46
N THR A 249 -2.18 -9.64 -7.69
CA THR A 249 -2.59 -10.97 -7.24
C THR A 249 -3.85 -10.92 -6.37
N LEU A 250 -3.87 -10.00 -5.40
CA LEU A 250 -5.03 -9.79 -4.53
C LEU A 250 -6.28 -9.45 -5.34
N TYR A 251 -6.16 -8.54 -6.29
CA TYR A 251 -7.26 -8.12 -7.16
C TYR A 251 -7.84 -9.31 -7.95
N VAL A 252 -6.99 -10.09 -8.60
CA VAL A 252 -7.41 -11.28 -9.35
C VAL A 252 -8.16 -12.26 -8.45
N PHE A 253 -7.62 -12.61 -7.29
CA PHE A 253 -8.30 -13.53 -6.38
C PHE A 253 -9.61 -12.97 -5.84
N ARG A 254 -9.69 -11.66 -5.60
CA ARG A 254 -10.94 -11.00 -5.19
C ARG A 254 -12.02 -11.10 -6.27
N THR A 255 -11.66 -10.99 -7.56
CA THR A 255 -12.63 -11.10 -8.66
C THR A 255 -13.18 -12.52 -8.85
N LEU A 256 -12.49 -13.54 -8.31
CA LEU A 256 -12.96 -14.93 -8.35
C LEU A 256 -14.00 -15.25 -7.25
N VAL A 257 -14.19 -14.35 -6.30
CA VAL A 257 -15.19 -14.52 -5.23
C VAL A 257 -16.52 -13.97 -5.70
N ASP A 258 -17.51 -14.87 -5.78
CA ASP A 258 -18.89 -14.53 -6.12
C ASP A 258 -19.69 -14.17 -4.83
N ASP A 259 -19.21 -13.18 -4.11
CA ASP A 259 -19.84 -12.68 -2.89
C ASP A 259 -19.41 -11.24 -2.62
N ASN A 260 -20.24 -10.50 -1.88
CA ASN A 260 -19.95 -9.12 -1.51
C ASN A 260 -19.06 -9.06 -0.25
N ILE A 261 -17.78 -9.32 -0.42
CA ILE A 261 -16.79 -9.19 0.65
C ILE A 261 -15.90 -7.95 0.42
N PRO A 262 -15.41 -7.30 1.46
CA PRO A 262 -14.41 -6.24 1.31
C PRO A 262 -13.09 -6.82 0.79
N LEU A 263 -12.37 -6.01 0.02
CA LEU A 263 -10.98 -6.27 -0.30
C LEU A 263 -10.14 -5.94 0.94
N ASN A 264 -9.59 -6.94 1.61
CA ASN A 264 -8.78 -6.75 2.81
C ASN A 264 -7.67 -7.80 2.94
N GLU A 265 -6.88 -7.71 4.00
CA GLU A 265 -5.75 -8.61 4.27
C GLU A 265 -6.14 -10.08 4.30
N GLY A 266 -7.35 -10.41 4.72
CA GLY A 266 -7.87 -11.78 4.72
C GLY A 266 -7.79 -12.45 3.36
N CYS A 267 -7.98 -11.69 2.28
CA CYS A 267 -7.87 -12.22 0.93
C CYS A 267 -6.44 -12.72 0.58
N LEU A 268 -5.41 -12.17 1.22
CA LEU A 268 -4.00 -12.56 0.98
C LEU A 268 -3.53 -13.74 1.85
N LYS A 269 -4.13 -13.97 3.01
CA LYS A 269 -3.69 -14.98 3.98
C LYS A 269 -3.51 -16.38 3.39
N PRO A 270 -4.40 -16.92 2.52
CA PRO A 270 -4.23 -18.24 1.92
C PRO A 270 -3.32 -18.25 0.68
N LEU A 271 -2.78 -17.11 0.26
CA LEU A 271 -1.95 -16.98 -0.92
C LEU A 271 -0.46 -16.95 -0.53
N LYS A 272 0.34 -17.80 -1.13
CA LYS A 272 1.80 -17.78 -1.03
C LYS A 272 2.39 -17.28 -2.35
N LEU A 273 2.94 -16.08 -2.36
CA LEU A 273 3.67 -15.56 -3.51
C LEU A 273 5.14 -16.02 -3.44
N LYS A 274 5.62 -16.51 -4.58
CA LYS A 274 7.03 -16.83 -4.79
C LYS A 274 7.52 -15.97 -5.95
N ILE A 275 8.24 -14.91 -5.61
CA ILE A 275 8.77 -13.93 -6.55
C ILE A 275 10.29 -14.06 -6.54
N PRO A 276 10.95 -14.29 -7.69
CA PRO A 276 12.38 -14.38 -7.75
C PRO A 276 13.03 -13.03 -7.43
N GLU A 277 14.10 -13.06 -6.65
CA GLU A 277 14.91 -11.87 -6.43
C GLU A 277 15.47 -11.35 -7.77
N ARG A 278 15.54 -10.03 -7.90
CA ARG A 278 16.01 -9.35 -9.11
C ARG A 278 15.26 -9.74 -10.39
N SER A 279 14.00 -10.13 -10.28
CA SER A 279 13.09 -10.19 -11.42
C SER A 279 12.47 -8.83 -11.71
N MET A 280 11.84 -8.69 -12.86
CA MET A 280 11.16 -7.45 -13.24
C MET A 280 9.84 -7.19 -12.49
N ILE A 281 9.44 -8.10 -11.56
CA ILE A 281 8.22 -7.99 -10.75
C ILE A 281 8.52 -8.21 -9.28
#